data_fbba5e99147120c438f0ced8e5a76ec4
#
_entry.id   fbba5e99147120c438f0ced8e5a76ec4
#
_cell.length_a   1.000
_cell.length_b   1.000
_cell.length_c   1.000
_cell.angle_alpha   90.00
_cell.angle_beta   90.00
_cell.angle_gamma   90.00
#
_symmetry.space_group_name_H-M   'P 1'
#
loop_
_entity.id
_entity.type
_entity.pdbx_description
1 polymer ?
#
loop_
_entity_poly.entity_id
_entity_poly.type
_entity_poly.pdbx_seq_one_letter_code
_entity_poly.pdbx_strand_id
1 'polypeptide(L)'
;DDVEFREVIPDYNKFKFAFDTDEIRQNCVDIINMVDEVTVTCDFMRRLYQEKTGQEKITVIPNFVPESWMGHYFNEHEIRKQFNKNKKKPRILYTGSGAHYDVDNKTGGKDDLSEVRDFIRKTVDKYQWIFVGAFPPPLVDLVQQRKIEFYPWQTLLDYPKFIASLNAQLMVAPLQVNDFNRAKSDIKYIEACVLGIPCLCQNMDTYNTAPEALKFNNVDEFEYKIRSILDYKNRNEYYSNIKKLRSIGEKRFLEKEPNIGAHLEALNTPWGSDERNFLRAWN
;
A
#
# COMPACT_ATOMS: atom_id res chain seq x y z
N ASP A 1 7.00 -5.80 6.42
CA ASP A 1 6.71 -4.54 5.73
C ASP A 1 6.58 -3.34 6.66
N ASP A 2 6.42 -3.52 7.96
CA ASP A 2 6.28 -2.45 8.93
C ASP A 2 7.52 -2.37 9.85
N VAL A 3 7.78 -1.18 10.38
CA VAL A 3 8.88 -0.94 11.31
C VAL A 3 8.46 -1.30 12.73
N GLU A 4 9.33 -1.97 13.47
CA GLU A 4 9.08 -2.50 14.81
C GLU A 4 9.68 -1.62 15.93
N PHE A 5 10.26 -0.47 15.57
CA PHE A 5 10.82 0.46 16.53
C PHE A 5 9.76 1.45 17.02
N ARG A 6 9.40 1.36 18.31
CA ARG A 6 8.34 2.16 18.94
C ARG A 6 8.46 3.66 18.68
N GLU A 7 9.66 4.20 18.72
CA GLU A 7 9.91 5.63 18.53
C GLU A 7 9.63 6.11 17.11
N VAL A 8 9.61 5.18 16.15
CA VAL A 8 9.30 5.46 14.74
C VAL A 8 7.81 5.29 14.47
N ILE A 9 7.13 4.38 15.20
CA ILE A 9 5.71 4.09 15.02
C ILE A 9 4.89 5.30 15.50
N PRO A 10 4.04 5.91 14.65
CA PRO A 10 3.26 7.08 15.03
C PRO A 10 2.18 6.75 16.08
N ASP A 11 1.81 7.74 16.90
CA ASP A 11 0.88 7.55 18.02
C ASP A 11 -0.54 7.17 17.58
N TYR A 12 -0.93 7.51 16.36
CA TYR A 12 -2.23 7.10 15.81
C TYR A 12 -2.28 5.60 15.46
N ASN A 13 -1.13 4.95 15.27
CA ASN A 13 -1.10 3.53 14.95
C ASN A 13 -1.46 2.69 16.17
N LYS A 14 -2.62 2.03 16.10
CA LYS A 14 -3.14 1.22 17.20
C LYS A 14 -2.23 0.06 17.62
N PHE A 15 -1.30 -0.37 16.77
CA PHE A 15 -0.37 -1.46 17.08
C PHE A 15 0.90 -1.00 17.79
N LYS A 16 1.11 0.31 18.00
CA LYS A 16 2.27 0.84 18.70
C LYS A 16 2.46 0.23 20.09
N PHE A 17 1.37 -0.09 20.78
CA PHE A 17 1.42 -0.70 22.10
C PHE A 17 2.12 -2.06 22.13
N ALA A 18 2.14 -2.80 21.00
CA ALA A 18 2.82 -4.09 20.92
C ALA A 18 4.36 -3.97 21.06
N PHE A 19 4.90 -2.76 20.92
CA PHE A 19 6.33 -2.47 21.00
C PHE A 19 6.67 -1.53 22.16
N ASP A 20 5.85 -1.53 23.23
CA ASP A 20 5.83 -0.49 24.25
C ASP A 20 6.83 -0.71 25.40
N THR A 21 7.54 -1.83 25.44
CA THR A 21 8.55 -2.11 26.48
C THR A 21 9.96 -2.09 25.91
N ASP A 22 10.93 -1.69 26.78
CA ASP A 22 12.35 -1.74 26.41
C ASP A 22 12.83 -3.16 26.14
N GLU A 23 12.24 -4.15 26.80
CA GLU A 23 12.53 -5.58 26.55
C GLU A 23 12.13 -6.00 25.13
N ILE A 24 10.91 -5.66 24.68
CA ILE A 24 10.49 -5.99 23.32
C ILE A 24 11.38 -5.30 22.29
N ARG A 25 11.73 -4.03 22.51
CA ARG A 25 12.63 -3.30 21.62
C ARG A 25 14.02 -3.97 21.55
N GLN A 26 14.58 -4.35 22.70
CA GLN A 26 15.86 -5.03 22.73
C GLN A 26 15.79 -6.40 22.05
N ASN A 27 14.73 -7.15 22.27
CA ASN A 27 14.53 -8.43 21.59
C ASN A 27 14.46 -8.28 20.06
N CYS A 28 13.82 -7.23 19.53
CA CYS A 28 13.82 -6.95 18.09
C CYS A 28 15.24 -6.71 17.56
N VAL A 29 16.02 -5.88 18.26
CA VAL A 29 17.44 -5.59 17.91
C VAL A 29 18.28 -6.87 17.97
N ASP A 30 18.12 -7.67 19.02
CA ASP A 30 18.89 -8.90 19.22
C ASP A 30 18.59 -9.92 18.13
N ILE A 31 17.31 -10.13 17.78
CA ILE A 31 16.90 -11.04 16.70
C ILE A 31 17.50 -10.58 15.36
N ILE A 32 17.43 -9.28 15.05
CA ILE A 32 17.99 -8.71 13.81
C ILE A 32 19.50 -8.94 13.73
N ASN A 33 20.20 -8.86 14.86
CA ASN A 33 21.65 -9.06 14.93
C ASN A 33 22.07 -10.54 15.03
N MET A 34 21.16 -11.43 15.36
CA MET A 34 21.43 -12.90 15.41
C MET A 34 21.40 -13.56 14.05
N VAL A 35 20.77 -12.97 13.05
CA VAL A 35 20.66 -13.53 11.71
C VAL A 35 21.84 -13.12 10.84
N ASP A 36 22.18 -13.98 9.85
CA ASP A 36 23.29 -13.71 8.92
C ASP A 36 23.00 -12.54 7.97
N GLU A 37 21.74 -12.37 7.58
CA GLU A 37 21.29 -11.33 6.67
C GLU A 37 19.81 -10.97 6.95
N VAL A 38 19.46 -9.71 6.77
CA VAL A 38 18.09 -9.18 6.87
C VAL A 38 17.61 -8.73 5.51
N THR A 39 16.36 -9.01 5.17
CA THR A 39 15.73 -8.46 3.97
C THR A 39 14.68 -7.42 4.34
N VAL A 40 14.65 -6.31 3.59
CA VAL A 40 13.69 -5.21 3.76
C VAL A 40 13.12 -4.78 2.42
N THR A 41 12.01 -4.04 2.43
CA THR A 41 11.27 -3.74 1.21
C THR A 41 11.70 -2.45 0.51
N CYS A 42 12.44 -1.56 1.18
CA CYS A 42 12.90 -0.30 0.60
C CYS A 42 14.21 0.20 1.21
N ASP A 43 14.88 1.09 0.48
CA ASP A 43 16.16 1.69 0.92
C ASP A 43 16.04 2.52 2.20
N PHE A 44 14.91 3.20 2.42
CA PHE A 44 14.71 3.96 3.65
C PHE A 44 14.67 3.02 4.86
N MET A 45 13.94 1.91 4.76
CA MET A 45 13.88 0.89 5.81
C MET A 45 15.25 0.28 6.08
N ARG A 46 16.05 -0.01 5.02
CA ARG A 46 17.44 -0.49 5.17
C ARG A 46 18.28 0.46 6.03
N ARG A 47 18.29 1.75 5.69
CA ARG A 47 19.07 2.74 6.45
C ARG A 47 18.60 2.87 7.90
N LEU A 48 17.29 2.86 8.10
CA LEU A 48 16.69 2.91 9.43
C LEU A 48 17.12 1.71 10.30
N TYR A 49 17.06 0.51 9.74
CA TYR A 49 17.48 -0.71 10.46
C TYR A 49 18.99 -0.72 10.73
N GLN A 50 19.83 -0.29 9.78
CA GLN A 50 21.27 -0.13 10.01
C GLN A 50 21.54 0.84 11.16
N GLU A 51 20.88 1.99 11.18
CA GLU A 51 21.02 2.99 12.25
C GLU A 51 20.58 2.45 13.62
N LYS A 52 19.45 1.75 13.67
CA LYS A 52 18.84 1.30 14.93
C LYS A 52 19.48 0.05 15.52
N THR A 53 20.05 -0.82 14.71
CA THR A 53 20.51 -2.14 15.13
C THR A 53 22.02 -2.34 14.96
N GLY A 54 22.68 -1.58 14.09
CA GLY A 54 24.06 -1.81 13.67
C GLY A 54 24.24 -2.99 12.71
N GLN A 55 23.17 -3.68 12.27
CA GLN A 55 23.26 -4.74 11.27
C GLN A 55 23.65 -4.16 9.91
N GLU A 56 24.79 -4.59 9.36
CA GLU A 56 25.29 -4.10 8.07
C GLU A 56 24.77 -4.88 6.87
N LYS A 57 24.48 -6.18 7.07
CA LYS A 57 24.02 -7.07 6.01
C LYS A 57 22.49 -7.01 5.86
N ILE A 58 22.04 -5.94 5.21
CA ILE A 58 20.61 -5.73 4.92
C ILE A 58 20.43 -5.56 3.41
N THR A 59 19.71 -6.50 2.81
CA THR A 59 19.39 -6.52 1.39
C THR A 59 17.97 -5.99 1.13
N VAL A 60 17.83 -5.11 0.13
CA VAL A 60 16.52 -4.58 -0.28
C VAL A 60 15.91 -5.53 -1.30
N ILE A 61 14.79 -6.13 -0.94
CA ILE A 61 13.94 -6.93 -1.84
C ILE A 61 12.56 -6.26 -1.88
N PRO A 62 12.23 -5.52 -2.95
CA PRO A 62 10.95 -4.85 -3.05
C PRO A 62 9.80 -5.87 -3.14
N ASN A 63 8.59 -5.46 -2.77
CA ASN A 63 7.42 -6.32 -2.91
C ASN A 63 7.08 -6.60 -4.37
N PHE A 64 6.58 -7.81 -4.62
CA PHE A 64 6.12 -8.31 -5.91
C PHE A 64 4.67 -8.77 -5.81
N VAL A 65 4.02 -8.87 -6.95
CA VAL A 65 2.65 -9.41 -7.07
C VAL A 65 2.65 -10.60 -8.03
N PRO A 66 1.79 -11.61 -7.84
CA PRO A 66 1.66 -12.72 -8.77
C PRO A 66 1.18 -12.25 -10.16
N GLU A 67 1.75 -12.81 -11.23
CA GLU A 67 1.33 -12.52 -12.61
C GLU A 67 -0.16 -12.85 -12.86
N SER A 68 -0.68 -13.85 -12.14
CA SER A 68 -2.09 -14.25 -12.20
C SER A 68 -3.06 -13.10 -11.92
N TRP A 69 -2.65 -12.08 -11.15
CA TRP A 69 -3.49 -10.91 -10.90
C TRP A 69 -3.77 -10.13 -12.18
N MET A 70 -2.79 -10.00 -13.08
CA MET A 70 -2.96 -9.27 -14.33
C MET A 70 -3.75 -10.06 -15.35
N GLY A 71 -3.45 -11.36 -15.52
CA GLY A 71 -4.04 -12.20 -16.55
C GLY A 71 -5.56 -12.28 -16.50
N HIS A 72 -6.12 -12.22 -15.28
CA HIS A 72 -7.57 -12.34 -15.08
C HIS A 72 -8.31 -11.01 -14.98
N TYR A 73 -7.65 -9.91 -14.60
CA TYR A 73 -8.35 -8.68 -14.17
C TYR A 73 -7.99 -7.44 -14.96
N PHE A 74 -6.83 -7.38 -15.61
CA PHE A 74 -6.48 -6.28 -16.48
C PHE A 74 -7.12 -6.45 -17.84
N ASN A 75 -8.35 -5.97 -17.98
CA ASN A 75 -9.07 -5.93 -19.26
C ASN A 75 -9.23 -4.46 -19.69
N GLU A 76 -8.40 -3.99 -20.65
CA GLU A 76 -8.42 -2.61 -21.12
C GLU A 76 -9.80 -2.20 -21.66
N HIS A 77 -10.50 -3.10 -22.33
CA HIS A 77 -11.84 -2.82 -22.85
C HIS A 77 -12.84 -2.54 -21.71
N GLU A 78 -12.83 -3.36 -20.67
CA GLU A 78 -13.72 -3.17 -19.51
C GLU A 78 -13.35 -1.92 -18.73
N ILE A 79 -12.05 -1.59 -18.56
CA ILE A 79 -11.61 -0.34 -17.93
C ILE A 79 -12.18 0.86 -18.70
N ARG A 80 -12.06 0.88 -20.03
CA ARG A 80 -12.63 1.94 -20.88
C ARG A 80 -14.16 2.04 -20.74
N LYS A 81 -14.85 0.91 -20.77
CA LYS A 81 -16.29 0.83 -20.59
C LYS A 81 -16.72 1.37 -19.23
N GLN A 82 -16.05 0.97 -18.15
CA GLN A 82 -16.34 1.44 -16.80
C GLN A 82 -16.04 2.93 -16.61
N PHE A 83 -14.93 3.44 -17.17
CA PHE A 83 -14.63 4.86 -17.15
C PHE A 83 -15.76 5.68 -17.81
N ASN A 84 -16.25 5.24 -18.97
CA ASN A 84 -17.35 5.88 -19.66
C ASN A 84 -18.67 5.80 -18.89
N LYS A 85 -18.97 4.64 -18.27
CA LYS A 85 -20.16 4.43 -17.45
C LYS A 85 -20.17 5.35 -16.23
N ASN A 86 -19.06 5.48 -15.57
CA ASN A 86 -18.92 6.19 -14.30
C ASN A 86 -18.56 7.69 -14.47
N LYS A 87 -18.55 8.23 -15.70
CA LYS A 87 -18.12 9.60 -15.98
C LYS A 87 -18.86 10.69 -15.20
N LYS A 88 -20.10 10.43 -14.76
CA LYS A 88 -20.89 11.39 -13.98
C LYS A 88 -20.55 11.38 -12.50
N LYS A 89 -20.16 10.23 -11.96
CA LYS A 89 -19.74 10.01 -10.58
C LYS A 89 -18.58 9.01 -10.54
N PRO A 90 -17.34 9.47 -10.85
CA PRO A 90 -16.16 8.60 -10.84
C PRO A 90 -15.96 7.93 -9.49
N ARG A 91 -15.42 6.70 -9.52
CA ARG A 91 -15.21 5.86 -8.34
C ARG A 91 -13.76 5.96 -7.88
N ILE A 92 -13.55 6.35 -6.63
CA ILE A 92 -12.22 6.50 -6.03
C ILE A 92 -12.08 5.49 -4.89
N LEU A 93 -11.02 4.68 -4.95
CA LEU A 93 -10.74 3.60 -4.02
C LEU A 93 -9.63 3.99 -3.04
N TYR A 94 -9.85 3.69 -1.77
CA TYR A 94 -8.82 3.63 -0.75
C TYR A 94 -8.82 2.23 -0.12
N THR A 95 -7.64 1.63 0.05
CA THR A 95 -7.45 0.36 0.76
C THR A 95 -6.54 0.60 1.96
N GLY A 96 -6.85 0.01 3.13
CA GLY A 96 -6.01 0.22 4.29
C GLY A 96 -6.40 -0.55 5.53
N SER A 97 -5.40 -0.77 6.39
CA SER A 97 -5.58 -1.38 7.71
C SER A 97 -5.94 -0.33 8.77
N GLY A 98 -6.31 -0.80 9.97
CA GLY A 98 -6.52 0.07 11.12
C GLY A 98 -5.26 0.79 11.60
N ALA A 99 -4.07 0.42 11.11
CA ALA A 99 -2.81 1.11 11.38
C ALA A 99 -2.74 2.51 10.74
N HIS A 100 -3.62 2.80 9.77
CA HIS A 100 -3.70 4.09 9.08
C HIS A 100 -4.63 5.10 9.74
N TYR A 101 -5.34 4.71 10.81
CA TYR A 101 -6.37 5.53 11.44
C TYR A 101 -6.08 5.78 12.91
N ASP A 102 -6.40 6.99 13.38
CA ASP A 102 -6.46 7.33 14.81
C ASP A 102 -7.77 6.79 15.42
N VAL A 103 -7.83 5.47 15.61
CA VAL A 103 -9.05 4.77 16.07
C VAL A 103 -9.46 5.22 17.47
N ASP A 104 -8.48 5.47 18.33
CA ASP A 104 -8.69 5.82 19.74
C ASP A 104 -8.68 7.34 19.99
N ASN A 105 -8.61 8.14 18.92
CA ASN A 105 -8.50 9.62 18.97
C ASN A 105 -7.33 10.13 19.84
N LYS A 106 -6.22 9.40 19.86
CA LYS A 106 -5.02 9.73 20.65
C LYS A 106 -4.30 10.98 20.16
N THR A 107 -4.41 11.26 18.87
CA THR A 107 -3.71 12.37 18.21
C THR A 107 -4.65 13.49 17.79
N GLY A 108 -5.92 13.45 18.20
CA GLY A 108 -6.96 14.39 17.76
C GLY A 108 -7.27 14.25 16.27
N GLY A 109 -7.17 13.02 15.74
CA GLY A 109 -7.48 12.68 14.36
C GLY A 109 -6.35 13.00 13.37
N LYS A 110 -5.12 13.16 13.83
CA LYS A 110 -3.93 13.27 12.96
C LYS A 110 -3.50 11.87 12.52
N ASP A 111 -4.07 11.38 11.45
CA ASP A 111 -3.80 10.08 10.84
C ASP A 111 -3.52 10.21 9.34
N ASP A 112 -3.32 9.10 8.63
CA ASP A 112 -2.97 9.12 7.21
C ASP A 112 -4.04 9.75 6.30
N LEU A 113 -5.27 9.91 6.76
CA LEU A 113 -6.33 10.61 6.02
C LEU A 113 -6.48 12.08 6.43
N SER A 114 -5.80 12.55 7.46
CA SER A 114 -6.09 13.84 8.08
C SER A 114 -6.04 15.02 7.11
N GLU A 115 -5.07 15.05 6.20
CA GLU A 115 -4.93 16.12 5.21
C GLU A 115 -6.00 16.10 4.11
N VAL A 116 -6.48 14.90 3.74
CA VAL A 116 -7.41 14.73 2.60
C VAL A 116 -8.87 14.53 3.04
N ARG A 117 -9.11 14.39 4.34
CA ARG A 117 -10.43 14.09 4.93
C ARG A 117 -11.51 15.09 4.55
N ASP A 118 -11.20 16.37 4.64
CA ASP A 118 -12.15 17.44 4.32
C ASP A 118 -12.51 17.45 2.83
N PHE A 119 -11.54 17.16 1.96
CA PHE A 119 -11.79 17.01 0.54
C PHE A 119 -12.72 15.82 0.27
N ILE A 120 -12.49 14.67 0.93
CA ILE A 120 -13.38 13.51 0.83
C ILE A 120 -14.80 13.90 1.23
N ARG A 121 -14.99 14.55 2.39
CA ARG A 121 -16.31 14.99 2.88
C ARG A 121 -17.02 15.94 1.91
N LYS A 122 -16.30 16.91 1.34
CA LYS A 122 -16.85 17.91 0.40
C LYS A 122 -17.21 17.33 -0.97
N THR A 123 -16.71 16.13 -1.29
CA THR A 123 -16.81 15.57 -2.65
C THR A 123 -17.58 14.27 -2.76
N VAL A 124 -18.24 13.79 -1.69
CA VAL A 124 -19.04 12.55 -1.69
C VAL A 124 -20.21 12.57 -2.69
N ASP A 125 -20.71 13.75 -3.04
CA ASP A 125 -21.76 13.88 -4.05
C ASP A 125 -21.19 13.89 -5.49
N LYS A 126 -19.92 14.28 -5.63
CA LYS A 126 -19.23 14.34 -6.93
C LYS A 126 -18.53 13.03 -7.29
N TYR A 127 -17.93 12.35 -6.30
CA TYR A 127 -17.21 11.10 -6.46
C TYR A 127 -17.84 10.00 -5.60
N GLN A 128 -17.80 8.78 -6.09
CA GLN A 128 -18.12 7.61 -5.29
C GLN A 128 -16.85 7.14 -4.58
N TRP A 129 -16.71 7.51 -3.32
CA TRP A 129 -15.63 7.04 -2.48
C TRP A 129 -15.89 5.61 -2.01
N ILE A 130 -14.85 4.77 -2.07
CA ILE A 130 -14.89 3.35 -1.69
C ILE A 130 -13.73 3.08 -0.75
N PHE A 131 -14.04 2.50 0.40
CA PHE A 131 -13.06 2.09 1.39
C PHE A 131 -13.09 0.58 1.56
N VAL A 132 -11.91 -0.06 1.52
CA VAL A 132 -11.74 -1.51 1.69
C VAL A 132 -10.72 -1.79 2.79
N GLY A 133 -11.05 -2.71 3.69
CA GLY A 133 -10.19 -3.15 4.78
C GLY A 133 -10.71 -2.71 6.14
N ALA A 134 -9.99 -1.84 6.84
CA ALA A 134 -10.45 -1.32 8.12
C ALA A 134 -11.50 -0.21 7.95
N PHE A 135 -12.46 -0.19 8.86
CA PHE A 135 -13.49 0.85 8.90
C PHE A 135 -12.84 2.23 9.18
N PRO A 136 -13.16 3.28 8.40
CA PRO A 136 -12.59 4.61 8.58
C PRO A 136 -13.32 5.41 9.68
N PRO A 137 -12.84 5.45 10.95
CA PRO A 137 -13.54 6.14 12.03
C PRO A 137 -13.87 7.61 11.73
N PRO A 138 -12.94 8.38 11.09
CA PRO A 138 -13.20 9.77 10.79
C PRO A 138 -14.32 10.04 9.78
N LEU A 139 -14.81 9.00 9.08
CA LEU A 139 -15.81 9.10 8.01
C LEU A 139 -17.04 8.22 8.29
N VAL A 140 -17.20 7.76 9.54
CA VAL A 140 -18.27 6.85 9.95
C VAL A 140 -19.67 7.36 9.59
N ASP A 141 -19.92 8.64 9.79
CA ASP A 141 -21.17 9.31 9.48
C ASP A 141 -21.52 9.22 7.98
N LEU A 142 -20.53 9.36 7.11
CA LEU A 142 -20.73 9.26 5.65
C LEU A 142 -20.97 7.82 5.19
N VAL A 143 -20.36 6.84 5.86
CA VAL A 143 -20.63 5.42 5.61
C VAL A 143 -22.06 5.07 6.05
N GLN A 144 -22.48 5.49 7.25
CA GLN A 144 -23.84 5.29 7.77
C GLN A 144 -24.90 5.94 6.86
N GLN A 145 -24.63 7.11 6.30
CA GLN A 145 -25.47 7.80 5.32
C GLN A 145 -25.41 7.19 3.91
N ARG A 146 -24.64 6.11 3.70
CA ARG A 146 -24.40 5.47 2.39
C ARG A 146 -23.83 6.40 1.31
N LYS A 147 -23.14 7.47 1.73
CA LYS A 147 -22.42 8.38 0.82
C LYS A 147 -21.03 7.84 0.45
N ILE A 148 -20.48 6.97 1.29
CA ILE A 148 -19.25 6.21 1.07
C ILE A 148 -19.59 4.73 1.07
N GLU A 149 -19.06 3.99 0.12
CA GLU A 149 -19.09 2.52 0.11
C GLU A 149 -17.98 2.01 1.04
N PHE A 150 -18.30 1.07 1.90
CA PHE A 150 -17.33 0.39 2.76
C PHE A 150 -17.43 -1.12 2.59
N TYR A 151 -16.27 -1.76 2.48
CA TYR A 151 -16.13 -3.21 2.42
C TYR A 151 -15.05 -3.68 3.40
N PRO A 152 -15.31 -4.75 4.17
CA PRO A 152 -14.33 -5.29 5.11
C PRO A 152 -13.16 -5.96 4.39
N TRP A 153 -12.22 -6.46 5.18
CA TRP A 153 -11.10 -7.25 4.69
C TRP A 153 -11.54 -8.40 3.80
N GLN A 154 -10.80 -8.58 2.72
CA GLN A 154 -10.93 -9.71 1.81
C GLN A 154 -9.81 -10.72 2.07
N THR A 155 -10.04 -12.00 1.75
CA THR A 155 -8.95 -12.98 1.74
C THR A 155 -7.90 -12.61 0.68
N LEU A 156 -6.65 -13.01 0.87
CA LEU A 156 -5.59 -12.74 -0.10
C LEU A 156 -5.93 -13.27 -1.50
N LEU A 157 -6.60 -14.41 -1.59
CA LEU A 157 -6.99 -15.04 -2.85
C LEU A 157 -8.14 -14.30 -3.55
N ASP A 158 -9.07 -13.73 -2.79
CA ASP A 158 -10.23 -13.02 -3.34
C ASP A 158 -9.93 -11.54 -3.61
N TYR A 159 -8.95 -10.97 -2.92
CA TYR A 159 -8.65 -9.54 -2.93
C TYR A 159 -8.49 -8.96 -4.33
N PRO A 160 -7.63 -9.48 -5.24
CA PRO A 160 -7.44 -8.89 -6.55
C PRO A 160 -8.72 -8.90 -7.39
N LYS A 161 -9.47 -10.01 -7.36
CA LYS A 161 -10.76 -10.12 -8.06
C LYS A 161 -11.78 -9.16 -7.49
N PHE A 162 -11.84 -9.05 -6.16
CA PHE A 162 -12.74 -8.16 -5.48
C PHE A 162 -12.45 -6.69 -5.83
N ILE A 163 -11.19 -6.25 -5.72
CA ILE A 163 -10.78 -4.87 -6.05
C ILE A 163 -11.09 -4.54 -7.51
N ALA A 164 -10.79 -5.45 -8.45
CA ALA A 164 -11.14 -5.27 -9.86
C ALA A 164 -12.66 -5.11 -10.06
N SER A 165 -13.48 -5.86 -9.32
CA SER A 165 -14.96 -5.81 -9.42
C SER A 165 -15.55 -4.46 -8.97
N LEU A 166 -14.83 -3.70 -8.13
CA LEU A 166 -15.26 -2.38 -7.67
C LEU A 166 -15.25 -1.33 -8.78
N ASN A 167 -14.59 -1.59 -9.90
CA ASN A 167 -14.53 -0.72 -11.07
C ASN A 167 -14.10 0.73 -10.73
N ALA A 168 -13.09 0.87 -9.86
CA ALA A 168 -12.53 2.16 -9.50
C ALA A 168 -11.76 2.78 -10.69
N GLN A 169 -11.88 4.09 -10.89
CA GLN A 169 -11.10 4.84 -11.87
C GLN A 169 -9.82 5.44 -11.31
N LEU A 170 -9.72 5.52 -10.00
CA LEU A 170 -8.55 6.04 -9.30
C LEU A 170 -8.43 5.33 -7.96
N MET A 171 -7.22 4.97 -7.60
CA MET A 171 -6.85 4.60 -6.23
C MET A 171 -6.09 5.76 -5.59
N VAL A 172 -6.24 5.95 -4.29
CA VAL A 172 -5.49 6.97 -3.55
C VAL A 172 -4.73 6.33 -2.39
N ALA A 173 -3.52 6.80 -2.16
CA ALA A 173 -2.64 6.33 -1.10
C ALA A 173 -2.05 7.53 -0.32
N PRO A 174 -2.90 8.30 0.38
CA PRO A 174 -2.43 9.33 1.29
C PRO A 174 -1.73 8.70 2.50
N LEU A 175 -0.65 9.31 2.93
CA LEU A 175 0.11 8.93 4.11
C LEU A 175 0.60 10.20 4.82
N GLN A 176 0.65 10.20 6.14
CA GLN A 176 1.39 11.22 6.87
C GLN A 176 2.89 11.10 6.58
N VAL A 177 3.56 12.23 6.42
CA VAL A 177 5.01 12.27 6.20
C VAL A 177 5.72 12.06 7.55
N ASN A 178 6.11 10.82 7.81
CA ASN A 178 6.90 10.40 8.97
C ASN A 178 7.77 9.19 8.60
N ASP A 179 8.75 8.85 9.43
CA ASP A 179 9.72 7.80 9.12
C ASP A 179 9.09 6.40 9.05
N PHE A 180 8.04 6.15 9.84
CA PHE A 180 7.28 4.90 9.75
C PHE A 180 6.68 4.70 8.35
N ASN A 181 6.01 5.74 7.83
CA ASN A 181 5.41 5.67 6.50
C ASN A 181 6.44 5.71 5.37
N ARG A 182 7.59 6.41 5.57
CA ARG A 182 8.72 6.40 4.61
C ARG A 182 9.37 5.02 4.49
N ALA A 183 9.32 4.22 5.55
CA ALA A 183 9.85 2.86 5.58
C ALA A 183 8.90 1.81 4.99
N LYS A 184 7.67 2.15 4.65
CA LYS A 184 6.71 1.22 4.02
C LYS A 184 7.09 0.87 2.59
N SER A 185 6.55 -0.24 2.09
CA SER A 185 6.65 -0.64 0.69
C SER A 185 5.63 0.08 -0.19
N ASP A 186 5.88 0.08 -1.49
CA ASP A 186 5.01 0.64 -2.52
C ASP A 186 3.89 -0.32 -2.97
N ILE A 187 3.54 -1.31 -2.16
CA ILE A 187 2.63 -2.40 -2.56
C ILE A 187 1.28 -1.89 -3.09
N LYS A 188 0.68 -0.87 -2.46
CA LYS A 188 -0.58 -0.28 -2.95
C LYS A 188 -0.46 0.26 -4.38
N TYR A 189 0.68 0.87 -4.69
CA TYR A 189 0.94 1.39 -6.03
C TYR A 189 1.10 0.26 -7.05
N ILE A 190 1.84 -0.81 -6.70
CA ILE A 190 2.06 -1.96 -7.59
C ILE A 190 0.76 -2.75 -7.80
N GLU A 191 -0.04 -2.97 -6.77
CA GLU A 191 -1.37 -3.57 -6.87
C GLU A 191 -2.26 -2.80 -7.84
N ALA A 192 -2.31 -1.47 -7.69
CA ALA A 192 -3.06 -0.61 -8.58
C ALA A 192 -2.56 -0.68 -10.04
N CYS A 193 -1.23 -0.71 -10.26
CA CYS A 193 -0.63 -0.86 -11.58
C CYS A 193 -1.07 -2.15 -12.27
N VAL A 194 -1.02 -3.27 -11.55
CA VAL A 194 -1.42 -4.59 -12.05
C VAL A 194 -2.91 -4.63 -12.40
N LEU A 195 -3.73 -3.97 -11.60
CA LEU A 195 -5.18 -3.86 -11.83
C LEU A 195 -5.56 -2.79 -12.88
N GLY A 196 -4.56 -2.06 -13.41
CA GLY A 196 -4.79 -1.00 -14.39
C GLY A 196 -5.53 0.22 -13.83
N ILE A 197 -5.36 0.49 -12.55
CA ILE A 197 -5.98 1.62 -11.84
C ILE A 197 -4.86 2.63 -11.53
N PRO A 198 -4.92 3.89 -12.00
CA PRO A 198 -3.99 4.92 -11.55
C PRO A 198 -4.04 5.06 -10.02
N CYS A 199 -2.88 5.14 -9.35
CA CYS A 199 -2.79 5.35 -7.91
C CYS A 199 -2.16 6.70 -7.62
N LEU A 200 -2.92 7.62 -7.02
CA LEU A 200 -2.41 8.92 -6.59
C LEU A 200 -1.82 8.78 -5.18
N CYS A 201 -0.50 8.90 -5.08
CA CYS A 201 0.29 8.61 -3.89
C CYS A 201 0.81 9.87 -3.21
N GLN A 202 0.98 9.83 -1.88
CA GLN A 202 1.76 10.85 -1.17
C GLN A 202 3.19 10.87 -1.71
N ASN A 203 3.75 12.06 -1.97
CA ASN A 203 5.15 12.19 -2.42
C ASN A 203 6.10 11.92 -1.26
N MET A 204 6.64 10.72 -1.21
CA MET A 204 7.61 10.28 -0.19
C MET A 204 8.39 9.05 -0.68
N ASP A 205 9.41 8.64 0.09
CA ASP A 205 10.32 7.52 -0.23
C ASP A 205 9.57 6.23 -0.60
N THR A 206 8.48 5.93 0.10
CA THR A 206 7.59 4.77 -0.13
C THR A 206 7.16 4.65 -1.59
N TYR A 207 6.85 5.78 -2.24
CA TYR A 207 6.33 5.81 -3.60
C TYR A 207 7.33 6.40 -4.61
N ASN A 208 8.63 6.25 -4.38
CA ASN A 208 9.65 6.73 -5.32
C ASN A 208 9.51 6.15 -6.73
N THR A 209 8.97 4.95 -6.85
CA THR A 209 8.73 4.27 -8.14
C THR A 209 7.54 4.84 -8.92
N ALA A 210 6.63 5.57 -8.25
CA ALA A 210 5.50 6.21 -8.92
C ALA A 210 5.94 7.45 -9.72
N PRO A 211 5.36 7.70 -10.92
CA PRO A 211 5.67 8.89 -11.69
C PRO A 211 5.15 10.17 -11.00
N GLU A 212 5.82 11.30 -11.22
CA GLU A 212 5.47 12.58 -10.61
C GLU A 212 4.02 13.02 -10.88
N ALA A 213 3.46 12.65 -12.02
CA ALA A 213 2.06 12.92 -12.35
C ALA A 213 1.07 12.24 -11.38
N LEU A 214 1.50 11.15 -10.70
CA LEU A 214 0.72 10.39 -9.74
C LEU A 214 1.20 10.59 -8.29
N LYS A 215 1.93 11.66 -7.98
CA LYS A 215 2.35 12.02 -6.62
C LYS A 215 1.75 13.36 -6.23
N PHE A 216 1.50 13.58 -4.94
CA PHE A 216 1.04 14.86 -4.41
C PHE A 216 1.78 15.21 -3.12
N ASN A 217 2.01 16.49 -2.87
CA ASN A 217 2.70 16.99 -1.67
C ASN A 217 1.74 17.53 -0.60
N ASN A 218 0.57 18.02 -1.03
CA ASN A 218 -0.41 18.65 -0.17
C ASN A 218 -1.83 18.46 -0.73
N VAL A 219 -2.84 18.90 0.03
CA VAL A 219 -4.24 18.73 -0.32
C VAL A 219 -4.63 19.47 -1.61
N ASP A 220 -4.03 20.60 -1.91
CA ASP A 220 -4.35 21.38 -3.12
C ASP A 220 -3.88 20.61 -4.38
N GLU A 221 -2.68 20.04 -4.34
CA GLU A 221 -2.19 19.17 -5.41
C GLU A 221 -3.01 17.87 -5.52
N PHE A 222 -3.39 17.27 -4.39
CA PHE A 222 -4.26 16.11 -4.36
C PHE A 222 -5.59 16.39 -5.05
N GLU A 223 -6.24 17.48 -4.68
CA GLU A 223 -7.50 17.92 -5.29
C GLU A 223 -7.35 18.19 -6.79
N TYR A 224 -6.33 18.97 -7.18
CA TYR A 224 -6.05 19.28 -8.58
C TYR A 224 -5.83 18.01 -9.42
N LYS A 225 -4.99 17.08 -8.93
CA LYS A 225 -4.66 15.85 -9.65
C LYS A 225 -5.87 14.90 -9.76
N ILE A 226 -6.67 14.75 -8.72
CA ILE A 226 -7.94 14.00 -8.81
C ILE A 226 -8.84 14.56 -9.89
N ARG A 227 -9.04 15.89 -9.90
CA ARG A 227 -9.87 16.55 -10.91
C ARG A 227 -9.33 16.34 -12.32
N SER A 228 -8.02 16.46 -12.50
CA SER A 228 -7.36 16.28 -13.80
C SER A 228 -7.44 14.83 -14.30
N ILE A 229 -7.10 13.84 -13.46
CA ILE A 229 -7.09 12.42 -13.83
C ILE A 229 -8.50 11.94 -14.19
N LEU A 230 -9.52 12.40 -13.45
CA LEU A 230 -10.91 11.96 -13.62
C LEU A 230 -11.72 12.83 -14.57
N ASP A 231 -11.13 13.90 -15.14
CA ASP A 231 -11.82 14.69 -16.17
C ASP A 231 -12.00 13.85 -17.44
N TYR A 232 -13.25 13.68 -17.86
CA TYR A 232 -13.57 12.95 -19.08
C TYR A 232 -12.91 13.52 -20.34
N LYS A 233 -12.58 14.83 -20.34
CA LYS A 233 -11.84 15.44 -21.44
C LYS A 233 -10.44 14.84 -21.59
N ASN A 234 -9.83 14.39 -20.52
CA ASN A 234 -8.50 13.79 -20.46
C ASN A 234 -8.52 12.26 -20.67
N ARG A 235 -9.64 11.67 -21.07
CA ARG A 235 -9.81 10.21 -21.19
C ARG A 235 -8.75 9.51 -22.05
N ASN A 236 -8.25 10.17 -23.10
CA ASN A 236 -7.21 9.58 -23.97
C ASN A 236 -5.86 9.47 -23.25
N GLU A 237 -5.53 10.50 -22.46
CA GLU A 237 -4.35 10.48 -21.59
C GLU A 237 -4.50 9.44 -20.49
N TYR A 238 -5.66 9.35 -19.85
CA TYR A 238 -5.99 8.32 -18.89
C TYR A 238 -5.72 6.91 -19.45
N TYR A 239 -6.21 6.61 -20.64
CA TYR A 239 -6.01 5.31 -21.28
C TYR A 239 -4.54 5.05 -21.68
N SER A 240 -3.82 6.08 -22.12
CA SER A 240 -2.38 5.98 -22.38
C SER A 240 -1.60 5.64 -21.11
N ASN A 241 -1.99 6.26 -19.99
CA ASN A 241 -1.36 6.03 -18.69
C ASN A 241 -1.62 4.61 -18.17
N ILE A 242 -2.80 4.02 -18.39
CA ILE A 242 -3.07 2.61 -18.03
C ILE A 242 -2.07 1.66 -18.70
N LYS A 243 -1.73 1.87 -19.98
CA LYS A 243 -0.72 1.05 -20.67
C LYS A 243 0.67 1.15 -20.04
N LYS A 244 1.06 2.35 -19.62
CA LYS A 244 2.33 2.57 -18.90
C LYS A 244 2.32 1.90 -17.53
N LEU A 245 1.21 2.01 -16.79
CA LEU A 245 1.03 1.34 -15.49
C LEU A 245 1.15 -0.17 -15.63
N ARG A 246 0.54 -0.76 -16.65
CA ARG A 246 0.70 -2.18 -16.95
C ARG A 246 2.18 -2.57 -17.10
N SER A 247 2.94 -1.82 -17.91
CA SER A 247 4.37 -2.09 -18.10
C SER A 247 5.19 -1.97 -16.79
N ILE A 248 4.78 -1.10 -15.87
CA ILE A 248 5.38 -1.01 -14.54
C ILE A 248 5.03 -2.24 -13.69
N GLY A 249 3.76 -2.63 -13.67
CA GLY A 249 3.30 -3.83 -12.96
C GLY A 249 3.99 -5.10 -13.44
N GLU A 250 4.15 -5.26 -14.76
CA GLU A 250 4.81 -6.42 -15.37
C GLU A 250 6.28 -6.60 -14.95
N LYS A 251 6.97 -5.52 -14.56
CA LYS A 251 8.34 -5.57 -14.03
C LYS A 251 8.40 -6.01 -12.56
N ARG A 252 7.25 -6.05 -11.91
CA ARG A 252 7.12 -6.40 -10.50
C ARG A 252 6.32 -7.69 -10.30
N PHE A 253 6.30 -8.58 -11.31
CA PHE A 253 5.77 -9.92 -11.17
C PHE A 253 6.79 -10.83 -10.51
N LEU A 254 6.31 -11.58 -9.52
CA LEU A 254 7.12 -12.54 -8.78
C LEU A 254 7.81 -13.55 -9.70
N GLU A 255 7.11 -14.02 -10.72
CA GLU A 255 7.59 -15.01 -11.69
C GLU A 255 8.65 -14.48 -12.65
N LYS A 256 8.84 -13.15 -12.71
CA LYS A 256 9.83 -12.50 -13.59
C LYS A 256 11.08 -12.02 -12.85
N GLU A 257 11.12 -12.17 -11.53
CA GLU A 257 12.28 -11.75 -10.74
C GLU A 257 13.36 -12.84 -10.75
N PRO A 258 14.47 -12.66 -11.50
CA PRO A 258 15.50 -13.68 -11.63
C PRO A 258 16.26 -13.91 -10.32
N ASN A 259 16.23 -12.93 -9.40
CA ASN A 259 16.98 -13.01 -8.15
C ASN A 259 16.20 -13.69 -7.03
N ILE A 260 14.87 -13.79 -7.12
CA ILE A 260 14.08 -14.53 -6.12
C ILE A 260 14.49 -15.99 -6.10
N GLY A 261 14.73 -16.60 -7.28
CA GLY A 261 15.28 -17.96 -7.35
C GLY A 261 16.63 -18.08 -6.64
N ALA A 262 17.55 -17.15 -6.87
CA ALA A 262 18.85 -17.11 -6.23
C ALA A 262 18.76 -16.84 -4.73
N HIS A 263 17.85 -15.96 -4.29
CA HIS A 263 17.59 -15.71 -2.87
C HIS A 263 16.90 -16.89 -2.21
N LEU A 264 15.96 -17.55 -2.87
CA LEU A 264 15.35 -18.80 -2.38
C LEU A 264 16.36 -19.95 -2.38
N GLU A 265 17.30 -20.00 -3.33
CA GLU A 265 18.42 -20.97 -3.32
C GLU A 265 19.41 -20.65 -2.21
N ALA A 266 19.70 -19.40 -1.92
CA ALA A 266 20.52 -19.00 -0.77
C ALA A 266 19.85 -19.33 0.57
N LEU A 267 18.52 -19.23 0.65
CA LEU A 267 17.72 -19.71 1.79
C LEU A 267 17.57 -21.23 1.80
N ASN A 268 17.77 -21.92 0.67
CA ASN A 268 17.78 -23.39 0.54
C ASN A 268 19.19 -24.01 0.61
N THR A 269 20.23 -23.25 0.99
CA THR A 269 21.46 -23.88 1.46
C THR A 269 21.07 -24.87 2.55
N PRO A 270 21.58 -26.12 2.53
CA PRO A 270 21.06 -27.16 3.39
C PRO A 270 21.25 -26.78 4.86
N TRP A 271 20.20 -26.27 5.42
CA TRP A 271 19.97 -26.25 6.84
C TRP A 271 20.13 -27.68 7.28
N GLY A 272 20.93 -27.93 8.31
CA GLY A 272 21.25 -29.27 8.76
C GLY A 272 20.00 -30.11 8.97
N SER A 273 20.15 -31.43 8.93
CA SER A 273 19.08 -32.43 8.96
C SER A 273 18.09 -32.29 10.12
N ASP A 274 18.40 -31.49 11.13
CA ASP A 274 17.55 -31.23 12.31
C ASP A 274 16.42 -30.21 12.06
N GLU A 275 16.50 -29.40 11.04
CA GLU A 275 15.55 -28.29 10.79
C GLU A 275 14.32 -28.70 9.99
N ARG A 276 14.38 -29.82 9.27
CA ARG A 276 13.17 -30.45 8.68
C ARG A 276 12.11 -30.81 9.72
N ASN A 277 12.49 -30.93 10.99
CA ASN A 277 11.57 -31.19 12.10
C ASN A 277 10.86 -29.94 12.60
N PHE A 278 11.43 -28.74 12.43
CA PHE A 278 10.80 -27.48 12.85
C PHE A 278 9.58 -27.13 12.01
N LEU A 279 9.65 -27.33 10.68
CA LEU A 279 8.52 -27.08 9.78
C LEU A 279 7.38 -28.11 9.90
N ARG A 280 7.64 -29.30 10.49
CA ARG A 280 6.59 -30.28 10.77
C ARG A 280 5.81 -30.02 12.05
N ALA A 281 6.28 -29.16 12.92
CA ALA A 281 5.60 -28.78 14.16
C ALA A 281 4.58 -27.62 13.98
N TRP A 282 4.53 -27.02 12.77
CA TRP A 282 3.62 -25.92 12.44
C TRP A 282 2.49 -26.31 11.47
N ASN A 283 2.37 -27.61 11.14
CA ASN A 283 1.23 -28.15 10.39
C ASN A 283 0.32 -28.97 11.38
#